data_e526fd0863e554cec509fa69150d9bcc
#
_entry.id   e526fd0863e554cec509fa69150d9bcc
#
_cell.length_a   1.000
_cell.length_b   1.000
_cell.length_c   1.000
_cell.angle_alpha   90.00
_cell.angle_beta   90.00
_cell.angle_gamma   90.00
#
_symmetry.space_group_name_H-M   'P 1'
#
loop_
_entity.id
_entity.type
_entity.pdbx_description
1 polymer ?
#
loop_
_entity_poly.entity_id
_entity_poly.type
_entity_poly.pdbx_seq_one_letter_code
_entity_poly.pdbx_strand_id
1 'polypeptide(L)' 'MAELNWQDNSKEMFQKLIEGSPKPFRAMTEKKMMEGIEKKAGESGAVTEDIVIEVVKEITPKPFVSMAMKSIEPLITKK' A
#
# COMPACT_ATOMS: atom_id res chain seq x y z
N MET A 1 15.24 13.02 -1.22
CA MET A 1 14.05 12.17 -1.32
C MET A 1 12.82 13.02 -1.52
N ALA A 2 12.05 12.66 -2.52
CA ALA A 2 10.78 13.35 -2.75
C ALA A 2 9.79 12.98 -1.64
N GLU A 3 9.10 13.96 -1.12
CA GLU A 3 8.04 13.70 -0.18
C GLU A 3 6.86 13.09 -0.92
N LEU A 4 6.28 12.05 -0.33
CA LEU A 4 5.11 11.43 -0.92
C LEU A 4 3.86 12.22 -0.53
N ASN A 5 3.03 12.46 -1.52
CA ASN A 5 1.77 13.17 -1.32
C ASN A 5 0.63 12.14 -1.33
N TRP A 6 0.22 11.75 -0.15
CA TRP A 6 -0.82 10.72 0.03
C TRP A 6 -2.19 11.33 -0.24
N GLN A 7 -2.88 10.82 -1.25
CA GLN A 7 -4.20 11.31 -1.65
C GLN A 7 -5.30 10.39 -1.17
N ASP A 8 -6.45 10.98 -0.91
CA ASP A 8 -7.64 10.24 -0.44
C ASP A 8 -7.29 9.38 0.77
N ASN A 9 -7.65 8.12 0.78
CA ASN A 9 -7.37 7.19 1.87
C ASN A 9 -6.12 6.34 1.65
N SER A 10 -5.26 6.75 0.72
CA SER A 10 -4.08 5.95 0.39
C SER A 10 -3.18 5.69 1.59
N LYS A 11 -2.97 6.70 2.42
CA LYS A 11 -2.14 6.54 3.61
C LYS A 11 -2.77 5.60 4.63
N GLU A 12 -4.08 5.73 4.84
CA GLU A 12 -4.80 4.84 5.74
C GLU A 12 -4.77 3.40 5.25
N MET A 13 -4.91 3.19 3.95
CA MET A 13 -4.79 1.88 3.35
C MET A 13 -3.42 1.29 3.60
N PHE A 14 -2.39 2.08 3.39
CA PHE A 14 -1.01 1.67 3.65
C PHE A 14 -0.82 1.25 5.11
N GLN A 15 -1.29 2.08 6.05
CA GLN A 15 -1.19 1.79 7.47
C GLN A 15 -1.94 0.51 7.86
N LYS A 16 -3.13 0.33 7.29
CA LYS A 16 -3.94 -0.86 7.55
C LYS A 16 -3.21 -2.12 7.09
N LEU A 17 -2.57 -2.06 5.95
CA LEU A 17 -1.82 -3.19 5.42
C LEU A 17 -0.63 -3.55 6.32
N ILE A 18 0.05 -2.54 6.82
CA ILE A 18 1.16 -2.75 7.75
C ILE A 18 0.66 -3.38 9.05
N GLU A 19 -0.43 -2.85 9.61
CA GLU A 19 -1.01 -3.37 10.85
C GLU A 19 -1.49 -4.81 10.70
N GLY A 20 -1.96 -5.17 9.52
CA GLY A 20 -2.41 -6.53 9.23
C GLY A 20 -1.29 -7.53 9.09
N SER A 21 -0.06 -7.07 8.96
CA SER A 21 1.10 -7.96 8.84
C SER A 21 1.55 -8.44 10.21
N PRO A 22 2.04 -9.69 10.32
CA PRO A 22 2.64 -10.17 11.58
C PRO A 22 3.81 -9.27 12.00
N LYS A 23 3.96 -9.05 13.28
CA LYS A 23 5.02 -8.17 13.83
C LYS A 23 6.40 -8.44 13.23
N PRO A 24 6.87 -9.70 13.12
CA PRO A 24 8.20 -9.95 12.57
C PRO A 24 8.37 -9.47 11.13
N PHE A 25 7.26 -9.32 10.39
CA PHE A 25 7.31 -8.97 8.98
C PHE A 25 6.89 -7.53 8.69
N ARG A 26 6.45 -6.78 9.70
CA ARG A 26 5.98 -5.40 9.50
C ARG A 26 7.02 -4.50 8.87
N ALA A 27 8.23 -4.53 9.40
CA ALA A 27 9.31 -3.68 8.89
C ALA A 27 9.61 -4.00 7.42
N MET A 28 9.64 -5.29 7.09
CA MET A 28 9.90 -5.73 5.72
C MET A 28 8.76 -5.33 4.78
N THR A 29 7.51 -5.51 5.23
CA THR A 29 6.34 -5.15 4.46
C THR A 29 6.31 -3.65 4.19
N GLU A 30 6.58 -2.85 5.22
CA GLU A 30 6.64 -1.40 5.09
C GLU A 30 7.69 -0.99 4.07
N LYS A 31 8.88 -1.55 4.18
CA LYS A 31 9.97 -1.24 3.26
C LYS A 31 9.61 -1.58 1.81
N LYS A 32 9.09 -2.78 1.59
CA LYS A 32 8.71 -3.21 0.25
C LYS A 32 7.60 -2.37 -0.33
N MET A 33 6.61 -2.04 0.47
CA MET A 33 5.52 -1.19 0.02
C MET A 33 6.01 0.21 -0.32
N MET A 34 6.85 0.79 0.53
CA MET A 34 7.39 2.12 0.26
C MET A 34 8.20 2.15 -1.02
N GLU A 35 9.02 1.15 -1.26
CA GLU A 35 9.79 1.06 -2.49
C GLU A 35 8.88 1.00 -3.72
N GLY A 36 7.85 0.16 -3.65
CA GLY A 36 6.90 0.03 -4.75
C GLY A 36 6.09 1.30 -4.97
N ILE A 37 5.66 1.93 -3.89
CA ILE A 37 4.89 3.18 -3.95
C ILE A 37 5.75 4.29 -4.56
N GLU A 38 6.98 4.45 -4.10
CA GLU A 38 7.88 5.47 -4.65
C GLU A 38 8.13 5.26 -6.13
N LYS A 39 8.30 4.02 -6.54
CA LYS A 39 8.55 3.67 -7.92
C LYS A 39 7.35 4.03 -8.80
N LYS A 40 6.16 3.72 -8.35
CA LYS A 40 4.94 4.00 -9.11
C LYS A 40 4.53 5.46 -9.08
N ALA A 41 4.76 6.14 -7.96
CA ALA A 41 4.47 7.56 -7.83
C ALA A 41 5.42 8.40 -8.70
N GLY A 42 6.66 7.93 -8.88
CA GLY A 42 7.63 8.59 -9.72
C GLY A 42 8.00 9.96 -9.19
N GLU A 43 8.33 10.86 -10.09
CA GLU A 43 8.77 12.21 -9.73
C GLU A 43 7.69 13.05 -9.08
N SER A 44 6.44 12.80 -9.41
CA SER A 44 5.33 13.56 -8.84
C SER A 44 5.13 13.30 -7.35
N GLY A 45 5.49 12.12 -6.89
CA GLY A 45 5.31 11.71 -5.51
C GLY A 45 3.84 11.56 -5.11
N ALA A 46 2.91 11.65 -6.05
CA ALA A 46 1.47 11.51 -5.75
C ALA A 46 1.12 10.04 -5.54
N VAL A 47 0.64 9.71 -4.35
CA VAL A 47 0.26 8.36 -3.99
C VAL A 47 -1.26 8.26 -3.96
N THR A 48 -1.82 7.56 -4.93
CA THR A 48 -3.26 7.35 -5.01
C THR A 48 -3.62 6.00 -4.43
N GLU A 49 -4.90 5.79 -4.21
CA GLU A 49 -5.41 4.50 -3.74
C GLU A 49 -5.05 3.39 -4.74
N ASP A 50 -5.13 3.68 -6.02
CA ASP A 50 -4.78 2.73 -7.07
C ASP A 50 -3.34 2.26 -6.97
N ILE A 51 -2.43 3.19 -6.67
CA ILE A 51 -1.01 2.87 -6.50
C ILE A 51 -0.83 1.90 -5.33
N VAL A 52 -1.48 2.17 -4.20
CA VAL A 52 -1.39 1.29 -3.03
C VAL A 52 -1.92 -0.10 -3.37
N ILE A 53 -3.04 -0.17 -4.07
CA ILE A 53 -3.64 -1.44 -4.48
C ILE A 53 -2.68 -2.22 -5.40
N GLU A 54 -2.11 -1.56 -6.38
CA GLU A 54 -1.18 -2.22 -7.30
C GLU A 54 0.05 -2.75 -6.57
N VAL A 55 0.60 -1.95 -5.66
CA VAL A 55 1.78 -2.35 -4.91
C VAL A 55 1.47 -3.56 -4.03
N VAL A 56 0.34 -3.55 -3.33
CA VAL A 56 -0.01 -4.67 -2.48
C VAL A 56 -0.19 -5.96 -3.28
N LYS A 57 -0.74 -5.86 -4.47
CA LYS A 57 -0.89 -7.03 -5.35
C LYS A 57 0.45 -7.58 -5.82
N GLU A 58 1.42 -6.70 -6.03
CA GLU A 58 2.75 -7.10 -6.48
C GLU A 58 3.58 -7.74 -5.40
N ILE A 59 3.52 -7.21 -4.19
CA ILE A 59 4.38 -7.70 -3.11
C ILE A 59 3.76 -8.81 -2.27
N THR A 60 2.45 -9.00 -2.38
CA THR A 60 1.75 -10.00 -1.59
C THR A 60 1.62 -11.30 -2.38
N PRO A 61 1.95 -12.46 -1.78
CA PRO A 61 1.74 -13.74 -2.43
C PRO A 61 0.27 -13.92 -2.79
N LYS A 62 0.01 -14.56 -3.93
CA LYS A 62 -1.35 -14.75 -4.44
C LYS A 62 -2.35 -15.26 -3.40
N PRO A 63 -2.02 -16.26 -2.58
CA PRO A 63 -3.00 -16.77 -1.60
C PRO A 63 -3.43 -15.73 -0.58
N PHE A 64 -2.63 -14.68 -0.38
CA PHE A 64 -2.90 -13.66 0.63
C PHE A 64 -3.41 -12.34 0.06
N VAL A 65 -3.42 -12.19 -1.27
CA VAL A 65 -3.89 -10.96 -1.91
C VAL A 65 -5.33 -10.64 -1.54
N SER A 66 -6.19 -11.64 -1.59
CA SER A 66 -7.60 -11.44 -1.28
C SER A 66 -7.81 -10.98 0.16
N MET A 67 -7.04 -11.50 1.12
CA MET A 67 -7.10 -11.06 2.51
C MET A 67 -6.63 -9.61 2.66
N ALA A 68 -5.52 -9.28 2.00
CA ALA A 68 -4.99 -7.93 2.03
C ALA A 68 -6.00 -6.94 1.43
N MET A 69 -6.59 -7.30 0.31
CA MET A 69 -7.60 -6.46 -0.33
C MET A 69 -8.81 -6.23 0.55
N LYS A 70 -9.26 -7.26 1.26
CA LYS A 70 -10.39 -7.13 2.19
C LYS A 70 -10.09 -6.16 3.32
N SER A 71 -8.84 -6.12 3.76
CA SER A 71 -8.44 -5.20 4.84
C SER A 71 -8.58 -3.73 4.43
N ILE A 72 -8.35 -3.43 3.16
CA ILE A 72 -8.37 -2.06 2.67
C ILE A 72 -9.63 -1.69 1.89
N GLU A 73 -10.43 -2.67 1.52
CA GLU A 73 -11.64 -2.43 0.74
C GLU A 73 -12.56 -1.36 1.33
N PRO A 74 -12.83 -1.36 2.66
CA PRO A 74 -13.67 -0.31 3.24
C PRO A 74 -13.10 1.09 3.12
N LEU A 75 -11.80 1.21 2.87
CA LEU A 75 -11.13 2.51 2.76
C LEU A 75 -11.06 3.01 1.31
N ILE A 76 -11.37 2.14 0.35
CA ILE A 76 -11.33 2.53 -1.05
C ILE A 76 -12.49 3.48 -1.35
N THR A 77 -12.16 4.69 -1.77
CA THR A 77 -13.16 5.70 -2.10
C THR A 77 -13.62 5.61 -3.56
N LYS A 78 -12.75 5.09 -4.42
CA LYS A 78 -13.06 4.93 -5.83
C LYS A 78 -13.44 3.49 -6.12
N LYS A 79 -14.65 3.25 -6.48
CA LYS A 79 -15.12 1.92 -6.86
C LYS A 79 -15.57 1.90 -8.30
#